data_23bdf0c2f20a25b04aec1e9f4d9c02a2
#
_entry.id   23bdf0c2f20a25b04aec1e9f4d9c02a2
#
_cell.length_a   1.000
_cell.length_b   1.000
_cell.length_c   1.000
_cell.angle_alpha   90.00
_cell.angle_beta   90.00
_cell.angle_gamma   90.00
#
_symmetry.space_group_name_H-M   'P 1'
#
loop_
_entity.id
_entity.type
_entity.pdbx_description
1 polymer ?
#
loop_
_entity_poly.entity_id
_entity_poly.type
_entity_poly.pdbx_seq_one_letter_code
_entity_poly.pdbx_strand_id
1 'polypeptide(L)'
;RRIIFKGNKRTQDVVLRREMRQMEGAWASNILIENSKIRLERLGFFKEVESETIPVPSMNDQVDVEFKVEEEYSGSIGGSLGYGAYGLVLGVNYSENNAFGTGRRIGIGINNSEWRTSYFFDYGEPYFNIDGVSRGYSLYFRESDYGEYNIASYTSDSFGAGIQFGLPISEIERIGFNLNYDNTQIDTGSMPATQILDFTESE
;
A
#
# COMPACT_ATOMS: atom_id res chain seq x y z
N ARG A 1 17.61 -28.70 3.13
CA ARG A 1 16.48 -29.56 3.58
C ARG A 1 15.29 -28.73 4.00
N ARG A 2 15.43 -27.87 5.00
CA ARG A 2 14.36 -26.98 5.51
C ARG A 2 14.77 -25.52 5.41
N ILE A 3 13.77 -24.64 5.37
CA ILE A 3 13.95 -23.21 5.54
C ILE A 3 13.34 -22.82 6.89
N ILE A 4 14.16 -22.22 7.75
CA ILE A 4 13.82 -21.87 9.13
C ILE A 4 13.86 -20.34 9.25
N PHE A 5 12.83 -19.75 9.83
CA PHE A 5 12.82 -18.32 10.14
C PHE A 5 12.93 -18.12 11.64
N LYS A 6 13.71 -17.10 12.03
CA LYS A 6 13.89 -16.69 13.43
C LYS A 6 13.82 -15.17 13.54
N GLY A 7 13.21 -14.70 14.62
CA GLY A 7 13.11 -13.26 14.90
C GLY A 7 11.80 -12.62 14.46
N ASN A 8 10.99 -13.27 13.63
CA ASN A 8 9.68 -12.80 13.20
C ASN A 8 8.62 -13.00 14.30
N LYS A 9 8.49 -12.01 15.18
CA LYS A 9 7.54 -12.02 16.31
C LYS A 9 6.14 -11.53 15.91
N ARG A 10 6.08 -10.54 15.02
CA ARG A 10 4.86 -9.90 14.51
C ARG A 10 4.48 -10.42 13.13
N THR A 11 5.47 -10.52 12.25
CA THR A 11 5.27 -10.95 10.86
C THR A 11 5.01 -12.46 10.81
N GLN A 12 3.93 -12.84 10.18
CA GLN A 12 3.55 -14.24 10.01
C GLN A 12 4.53 -14.98 9.11
N ASP A 13 4.81 -16.25 9.42
CA ASP A 13 5.76 -17.11 8.70
C ASP A 13 5.43 -17.20 7.19
N VAL A 14 4.15 -17.23 6.84
CA VAL A 14 3.69 -17.25 5.45
C VAL A 14 4.17 -16.03 4.64
N VAL A 15 4.34 -14.88 5.29
CA VAL A 15 4.83 -13.65 4.65
C VAL A 15 6.28 -13.79 4.24
N LEU A 16 7.11 -14.42 5.07
CA LEU A 16 8.50 -14.69 4.74
C LEU A 16 8.61 -15.80 3.69
N ARG A 17 7.83 -16.89 3.84
CA ARG A 17 7.87 -18.04 2.93
C ARG A 17 7.54 -17.70 1.48
N ARG A 18 6.57 -16.83 1.24
CA ARG A 18 6.20 -16.42 -0.12
C ARG A 18 7.30 -15.63 -0.85
N GLU A 19 8.25 -15.05 -0.11
CA GLU A 19 9.39 -14.33 -0.69
C GLU A 19 10.56 -15.26 -1.04
N MET A 20 10.52 -16.51 -0.63
CA MET A 20 11.61 -17.44 -0.89
C MET A 20 11.75 -17.81 -2.35
N ARG A 21 12.98 -17.81 -2.83
CA ARG A 21 13.39 -18.35 -4.13
C ARG A 21 14.09 -19.67 -4.01
N GLN A 22 14.81 -19.88 -2.90
CA GLN A 22 15.26 -21.20 -2.50
C GLN A 22 14.06 -22.01 -1.99
N MET A 23 13.82 -23.15 -2.59
CA MET A 23 12.74 -24.06 -2.16
C MET A 23 13.25 -25.13 -1.19
N GLU A 24 12.39 -25.54 -0.25
CA GLU A 24 12.66 -26.67 0.64
C GLU A 24 12.78 -27.96 -0.16
N GLY A 25 13.73 -28.80 0.21
CA GLY A 25 13.99 -30.08 -0.48
C GLY A 25 14.73 -29.96 -1.81
N ALA A 26 14.92 -28.76 -2.35
CA ALA A 26 15.73 -28.53 -3.55
C ALA A 26 17.23 -28.44 -3.24
N TRP A 27 18.07 -28.50 -4.28
CA TRP A 27 19.50 -28.25 -4.17
C TRP A 27 19.75 -26.85 -3.62
N ALA A 28 20.61 -26.75 -2.62
CA ALA A 28 20.98 -25.46 -2.05
C ALA A 28 21.78 -24.64 -3.07
N SER A 29 21.31 -23.43 -3.33
CA SER A 29 21.96 -22.47 -4.24
C SER A 29 22.20 -21.16 -3.52
N ASN A 30 23.45 -20.75 -3.42
CA ASN A 30 23.80 -19.47 -2.80
C ASN A 30 23.10 -18.28 -3.50
N ILE A 31 22.92 -18.36 -4.82
CA ILE A 31 22.21 -17.32 -5.59
C ILE A 31 20.74 -17.24 -5.17
N LEU A 32 20.06 -18.38 -5.02
CA LEU A 32 18.65 -18.40 -4.63
C LEU A 32 18.46 -17.99 -3.16
N ILE A 33 19.40 -18.36 -2.29
CA ILE A 33 19.43 -17.94 -0.88
C ILE A 33 19.58 -16.41 -0.79
N GLU A 34 20.58 -15.86 -1.51
CA GLU A 34 20.80 -14.41 -1.53
C GLU A 34 19.63 -13.65 -2.14
N ASN A 35 19.05 -14.14 -3.23
CA ASN A 35 17.84 -13.55 -3.81
C ASN A 35 16.65 -13.57 -2.81
N SER A 36 16.50 -14.63 -2.03
CA SER A 36 15.50 -14.72 -0.98
C SER A 36 15.73 -13.68 0.12
N LYS A 37 16.99 -13.50 0.55
CA LYS A 37 17.39 -12.48 1.51
C LYS A 37 17.05 -11.07 1.00
N ILE A 38 17.48 -10.72 -0.21
CA ILE A 38 17.21 -9.43 -0.83
C ILE A 38 15.69 -9.16 -0.92
N ARG A 39 14.88 -10.18 -1.19
CA ARG A 39 13.42 -10.04 -1.23
C ARG A 39 12.83 -9.75 0.14
N LEU A 40 13.31 -10.40 1.19
CA LEU A 40 12.91 -10.09 2.57
C LEU A 40 13.29 -8.65 2.96
N GLU A 41 14.50 -8.20 2.63
CA GLU A 41 14.95 -6.84 2.89
C GLU A 41 14.07 -5.79 2.17
N ARG A 42 13.62 -6.08 0.96
CA ARG A 42 12.75 -5.18 0.17
C ARG A 42 11.34 -5.03 0.72
N LEU A 43 10.89 -5.88 1.62
CA LEU A 43 9.58 -5.74 2.26
C LEU A 43 9.49 -4.49 3.14
N GLY A 44 10.62 -4.00 3.69
CA GLY A 44 10.66 -2.86 4.60
C GLY A 44 10.04 -3.14 5.96
N PHE A 45 9.98 -4.42 6.36
CA PHE A 45 9.50 -4.86 7.69
C PHE A 45 10.63 -5.26 8.61
N PHE A 46 11.84 -5.36 8.03
CA PHE A 46 13.03 -5.85 8.71
C PHE A 46 14.15 -4.83 8.58
N LYS A 47 14.76 -4.52 9.71
CA LYS A 47 15.95 -3.69 9.79
C LYS A 47 17.19 -4.43 9.30
N GLU A 48 17.24 -5.74 9.58
CA GLU A 48 18.34 -6.61 9.20
C GLU A 48 17.82 -8.00 8.86
N VAL A 49 18.41 -8.61 7.83
CA VAL A 49 18.14 -9.99 7.42
C VAL A 49 19.47 -10.70 7.21
N GLU A 50 19.69 -11.75 7.97
CA GLU A 50 20.85 -12.63 7.83
C GLU A 50 20.41 -14.00 7.31
N SER A 51 21.27 -14.65 6.54
CA SER A 51 21.06 -16.02 6.08
C SER A 51 22.26 -16.89 6.45
N GLU A 52 21.99 -18.05 7.03
CA GLU A 52 23.02 -19.03 7.43
C GLU A 52 22.66 -20.42 6.90
N THR A 53 23.67 -21.13 6.42
CA THR A 53 23.51 -22.52 5.98
C THR A 53 24.07 -23.44 7.04
N ILE A 54 23.21 -24.27 7.64
CA ILE A 54 23.51 -25.13 8.78
C ILE A 54 23.53 -26.59 8.32
N PRO A 55 24.69 -27.32 8.41
CA PRO A 55 24.74 -28.73 8.12
C PRO A 55 23.78 -29.54 9.02
N VAL A 56 23.07 -30.50 8.44
CA VAL A 56 22.15 -31.37 9.21
C VAL A 56 22.97 -32.47 9.87
N PRO A 57 22.90 -32.63 11.20
CA PRO A 57 23.59 -33.73 11.89
C PRO A 57 23.22 -35.09 11.30
N SER A 58 24.21 -35.95 11.07
CA SER A 58 24.05 -37.29 10.51
C SER A 58 23.67 -37.38 9.03
N MET A 59 23.64 -36.28 8.28
CA MET A 59 23.37 -36.24 6.84
C MET A 59 24.39 -35.35 6.14
N ASN A 60 25.42 -35.92 5.55
CA ASN A 60 26.56 -35.17 4.99
C ASN A 60 26.23 -34.39 3.71
N ASP A 61 25.09 -34.67 3.10
CA ASP A 61 24.63 -34.08 1.83
C ASP A 61 23.44 -33.11 2.00
N GLN A 62 23.04 -32.83 3.25
CA GLN A 62 21.89 -31.97 3.55
C GLN A 62 22.26 -30.77 4.42
N VAL A 63 21.63 -29.65 4.10
CA VAL A 63 21.73 -28.41 4.86
C VAL A 63 20.35 -27.85 5.13
N ASP A 64 20.19 -27.23 6.27
CA ASP A 64 19.06 -26.35 6.55
C ASP A 64 19.50 -24.90 6.30
N VAL A 65 18.62 -24.07 5.79
CA VAL A 65 18.87 -22.64 5.59
C VAL A 65 18.06 -21.88 6.63
N GLU A 66 18.75 -21.11 7.45
CA GLU A 66 18.16 -20.29 8.47
C GLU A 66 18.21 -18.82 8.05
N PHE A 67 17.04 -18.15 8.09
CA PHE A 67 16.94 -16.71 7.94
C PHE A 67 16.62 -16.10 9.31
N LYS A 68 17.54 -15.26 9.80
CA LYS A 68 17.34 -14.47 11.01
C LYS A 68 16.93 -13.08 10.60
N VAL A 69 15.83 -12.60 11.15
CA VAL A 69 15.29 -11.27 10.85
C VAL A 69 15.18 -10.44 12.13
N GLU A 70 15.53 -9.17 12.03
CA GLU A 70 15.25 -8.17 13.06
C GLU A 70 14.10 -7.29 12.57
N GLU A 71 12.93 -7.40 13.22
CA GLU A 71 11.74 -6.67 12.79
C GLU A 71 11.85 -5.18 13.09
N GLU A 72 11.38 -4.35 12.16
CA GLU A 72 11.25 -2.91 12.30
C GLU A 72 9.76 -2.51 12.28
N TYR A 73 9.48 -1.30 12.76
CA TYR A 73 8.14 -0.72 12.64
C TYR A 73 7.86 -0.37 11.18
N SER A 74 6.82 -1.00 10.62
CA SER A 74 6.36 -0.80 9.25
C SER A 74 5.29 0.30 9.13
N GLY A 75 4.84 0.84 10.26
CA GLY A 75 3.89 1.93 10.33
C GLY A 75 4.57 3.30 10.32
N SER A 76 3.97 4.25 9.65
CA SER A 76 4.41 5.64 9.61
C SER A 76 3.24 6.61 9.79
N ILE A 77 3.50 7.70 10.50
CA ILE A 77 2.58 8.84 10.63
C ILE A 77 3.24 10.02 9.95
N GLY A 78 2.53 10.64 9.01
CA GLY A 78 2.95 11.85 8.34
C GLY A 78 2.04 13.01 8.68
N GLY A 79 2.64 14.20 8.81
CA GLY A 79 1.93 15.47 8.93
C GLY A 79 2.43 16.45 7.89
N SER A 80 1.56 17.26 7.31
CA SER A 80 1.91 18.34 6.40
C SER A 80 1.24 19.63 6.83
N LEU A 81 1.98 20.72 6.70
CA LEU A 81 1.52 22.08 6.94
C LEU A 81 1.97 22.92 5.75
N GLY A 82 1.03 23.57 5.09
CA GLY A 82 1.31 24.46 3.97
C GLY A 82 0.49 25.75 4.08
N TYR A 83 0.99 26.81 3.47
CA TYR A 83 0.26 28.05 3.29
C TYR A 83 0.43 28.53 1.85
N GLY A 84 -0.67 28.84 1.18
CA GLY A 84 -0.67 29.22 -0.22
C GLY A 84 -1.71 30.27 -0.55
N ALA A 85 -1.94 30.50 -1.83
CA ALA A 85 -2.91 31.47 -2.32
C ALA A 85 -4.34 31.22 -1.79
N TYR A 86 -4.64 30.00 -1.38
CA TYR A 86 -5.94 29.56 -0.89
C TYR A 86 -5.91 29.20 0.60
N GLY A 87 -5.09 29.90 1.39
CA GLY A 87 -5.04 29.78 2.84
C GLY A 87 -4.16 28.64 3.36
N LEU A 88 -4.45 28.22 4.58
CA LEU A 88 -3.73 27.20 5.32
C LEU A 88 -4.18 25.79 4.85
N VAL A 89 -3.21 24.92 4.62
CA VAL A 89 -3.45 23.49 4.32
C VAL A 89 -2.82 22.64 5.40
N LEU A 90 -3.62 21.78 5.98
CA LEU A 90 -3.21 20.81 6.99
C LEU A 90 -3.47 19.38 6.48
N GLY A 91 -2.50 18.50 6.66
CA GLY A 91 -2.68 17.10 6.33
C GLY A 91 -2.13 16.18 7.43
N VAL A 92 -2.82 15.09 7.67
CA VAL A 92 -2.37 14.00 8.53
C VAL A 92 -2.64 12.68 7.81
N ASN A 93 -1.64 11.82 7.79
CA ASN A 93 -1.79 10.49 7.23
C ASN A 93 -1.11 9.44 8.11
N TYR A 94 -1.69 8.26 8.13
CA TYR A 94 -1.10 7.06 8.71
C TYR A 94 -1.04 5.97 7.65
N SER A 95 0.07 5.27 7.60
CA SER A 95 0.23 4.11 6.73
C SER A 95 0.94 2.98 7.48
N GLU A 96 0.45 1.76 7.32
CA GLU A 96 1.02 0.53 7.87
C GLU A 96 1.21 -0.46 6.73
N ASN A 97 2.45 -0.90 6.50
CA ASN A 97 2.79 -1.79 5.40
C ASN A 97 2.74 -3.28 5.76
N ASN A 98 2.66 -3.58 7.05
CA ASN A 98 2.56 -4.96 7.57
C ASN A 98 1.43 -5.08 8.59
N ALA A 99 0.23 -4.67 8.20
CA ALA A 99 -0.94 -4.70 9.07
C ALA A 99 -1.18 -6.10 9.65
N PHE A 100 -1.21 -6.17 10.99
CA PHE A 100 -1.38 -7.42 11.75
C PHE A 100 -0.34 -8.51 11.41
N GLY A 101 0.83 -8.15 10.89
CA GLY A 101 1.88 -9.10 10.50
C GLY A 101 1.57 -9.90 9.23
N THR A 102 0.57 -9.49 8.45
CA THR A 102 0.11 -10.22 7.26
C THR A 102 0.78 -9.75 5.96
N GLY A 103 1.62 -8.71 6.02
CA GLY A 103 2.22 -8.06 4.86
C GLY A 103 1.20 -7.28 4.02
N ARG A 104 0.02 -6.97 4.56
CA ARG A 104 -1.00 -6.12 3.94
C ARG A 104 -0.73 -4.67 4.28
N ARG A 105 -1.05 -3.78 3.35
CA ARG A 105 -0.92 -2.35 3.56
C ARG A 105 -2.28 -1.74 3.87
N ILE A 106 -2.29 -0.84 4.84
CA ILE A 106 -3.43 0.02 5.17
C ILE A 106 -2.92 1.46 5.20
N GLY A 107 -3.64 2.35 4.52
CA GLY A 107 -3.40 3.78 4.53
C GLY A 107 -4.68 4.52 4.85
N ILE A 108 -4.60 5.54 5.70
CA ILE A 108 -5.71 6.46 5.98
C ILE A 108 -5.14 7.87 6.07
N GLY A 109 -5.94 8.85 5.68
CA GLY A 109 -5.51 10.23 5.87
C GLY A 109 -6.63 11.22 5.64
N ILE A 110 -6.35 12.42 6.13
CA ILE A 110 -7.18 13.60 5.97
C ILE A 110 -6.30 14.75 5.52
N ASN A 111 -6.78 15.50 4.52
CA ASN A 111 -6.24 16.79 4.13
C ASN A 111 -7.34 17.83 4.24
N ASN A 112 -7.07 18.90 4.96
CA ASN A 112 -8.00 19.99 5.17
C ASN A 112 -7.37 21.29 4.73
N SER A 113 -8.14 22.08 4.00
CA SER A 113 -7.87 23.47 3.69
C SER A 113 -9.16 24.26 3.89
N GLU A 114 -9.09 25.59 3.83
CA GLU A 114 -10.27 26.45 4.04
C GLU A 114 -11.40 26.14 3.06
N TRP A 115 -11.08 25.73 1.82
CA TRP A 115 -12.06 25.46 0.76
C TRP A 115 -12.25 23.98 0.42
N ARG A 116 -11.42 23.07 0.98
CA ARG A 116 -11.48 21.64 0.65
C ARG A 116 -11.07 20.77 1.83
N THR A 117 -11.89 19.79 2.10
CA THR A 117 -11.55 18.67 3.00
C THR A 117 -11.60 17.37 2.20
N SER A 118 -10.59 16.52 2.36
CA SER A 118 -10.56 15.21 1.73
C SER A 118 -10.09 14.13 2.69
N TYR A 119 -10.78 13.01 2.63
CA TYR A 119 -10.48 11.79 3.37
C TYR A 119 -10.11 10.70 2.38
N PHE A 120 -9.16 9.87 2.73
CA PHE A 120 -8.82 8.71 1.92
C PHE A 120 -8.55 7.47 2.78
N PHE A 121 -8.84 6.33 2.20
CA PHE A 121 -8.54 5.02 2.74
C PHE A 121 -8.00 4.14 1.61
N ASP A 122 -6.84 3.50 1.86
CA ASP A 122 -6.20 2.58 0.95
C ASP A 122 -5.95 1.25 1.65
N TYR A 123 -6.25 0.16 0.95
CA TYR A 123 -5.92 -1.19 1.37
C TYR A 123 -5.20 -1.90 0.24
N GLY A 124 -4.10 -2.57 0.57
CA GLY A 124 -3.31 -3.33 -0.40
C GLY A 124 -2.93 -4.71 0.12
N GLU A 125 -3.14 -5.71 -0.71
CA GLU A 125 -2.77 -7.10 -0.46
C GLU A 125 -1.81 -7.56 -1.57
N PRO A 126 -0.48 -7.61 -1.29
CA PRO A 126 0.53 -7.93 -2.31
C PRO A 126 0.41 -9.35 -2.88
N TYR A 127 -0.12 -10.26 -2.08
CA TYR A 127 -0.33 -11.67 -2.44
C TYR A 127 -1.78 -12.05 -2.13
N PHE A 128 -2.68 -11.68 -3.02
CA PHE A 128 -4.07 -12.13 -2.98
C PHE A 128 -4.18 -13.64 -3.23
N ASN A 129 -3.30 -14.16 -4.08
CA ASN A 129 -3.17 -15.59 -4.35
C ASN A 129 -1.71 -16.04 -4.29
N ILE A 130 -1.48 -17.36 -4.43
CA ILE A 130 -0.16 -17.98 -4.39
C ILE A 130 0.76 -17.52 -5.54
N ASP A 131 0.19 -17.10 -6.67
CA ASP A 131 0.93 -16.67 -7.86
C ASP A 131 1.47 -15.21 -7.71
N GLY A 132 1.19 -14.56 -6.58
CA GLY A 132 1.66 -13.19 -6.31
C GLY A 132 0.84 -12.11 -7.01
N VAL A 133 -0.40 -12.41 -7.38
CA VAL A 133 -1.35 -11.39 -7.82
C VAL A 133 -1.64 -10.46 -6.66
N SER A 134 -1.43 -9.18 -6.85
CA SER A 134 -1.78 -8.16 -5.86
C SER A 134 -3.21 -7.66 -6.08
N ARG A 135 -3.86 -7.27 -4.98
CA ARG A 135 -5.17 -6.64 -4.97
C ARG A 135 -5.15 -5.43 -4.06
N GLY A 136 -5.83 -4.37 -4.48
CA GLY A 136 -5.99 -3.17 -3.66
C GLY A 136 -7.37 -2.58 -3.77
N TYR A 137 -7.75 -1.82 -2.75
CA TYR A 137 -8.97 -1.04 -2.70
C TYR A 137 -8.61 0.37 -2.27
N SER A 138 -9.25 1.35 -2.88
CA SER A 138 -9.15 2.74 -2.50
C SER A 138 -10.53 3.35 -2.33
N LEU A 139 -10.68 4.19 -1.33
CA LEU A 139 -11.89 4.97 -1.11
C LEU A 139 -11.44 6.40 -0.83
N TYR A 140 -12.15 7.36 -1.39
CA TYR A 140 -11.98 8.74 -1.00
C TYR A 140 -13.33 9.47 -0.91
N PHE A 141 -13.35 10.47 -0.04
CA PHE A 141 -14.43 11.43 0.06
C PHE A 141 -13.82 12.82 0.07
N ARG A 142 -14.40 13.73 -0.69
CA ARG A 142 -13.91 15.09 -0.85
C ARG A 142 -15.07 16.06 -0.87
N GLU A 143 -15.02 17.04 0.03
CA GLU A 143 -15.89 18.20 0.07
C GLU A 143 -15.11 19.42 -0.41
N SER A 144 -15.66 20.22 -1.32
CA SER A 144 -15.05 21.43 -1.83
C SER A 144 -16.03 22.56 -1.88
N ASP A 145 -15.76 23.66 -1.18
CA ASP A 145 -16.53 24.89 -1.23
C ASP A 145 -15.76 25.97 -1.99
N TYR A 146 -16.15 26.17 -3.23
CA TYR A 146 -15.51 27.15 -4.11
C TYR A 146 -16.02 28.58 -3.83
N GLY A 147 -17.14 28.73 -3.11
CA GLY A 147 -17.72 30.01 -2.72
C GLY A 147 -16.92 30.75 -1.66
N GLU A 148 -16.27 29.99 -0.76
CA GLU A 148 -15.44 30.55 0.33
C GLU A 148 -14.35 31.50 -0.19
N TYR A 149 -13.77 31.21 -1.36
CA TYR A 149 -12.70 32.02 -1.98
C TYR A 149 -13.14 32.87 -3.18
N ASN A 150 -14.45 33.05 -3.38
CA ASN A 150 -14.98 33.74 -4.57
C ASN A 150 -14.44 33.19 -5.91
N ILE A 151 -14.10 31.89 -5.94
CA ILE A 151 -13.65 31.22 -7.18
C ILE A 151 -14.87 30.94 -8.06
N ALA A 152 -15.95 30.39 -7.46
CA ALA A 152 -17.21 30.13 -8.11
C ALA A 152 -18.30 29.92 -7.05
N SER A 153 -19.56 30.21 -7.39
CA SER A 153 -20.70 30.10 -6.45
C SER A 153 -21.28 28.68 -6.46
N TYR A 154 -20.48 27.66 -6.12
CA TYR A 154 -20.96 26.28 -5.96
C TYR A 154 -20.11 25.50 -4.96
N THR A 155 -20.69 24.45 -4.41
CA THR A 155 -20.01 23.40 -3.64
C THR A 155 -19.95 22.12 -4.45
N SER A 156 -18.97 21.27 -4.18
CA SER A 156 -18.80 20.00 -4.87
C SER A 156 -18.40 18.91 -3.89
N ASP A 157 -19.24 17.89 -3.76
CA ASP A 157 -18.98 16.71 -2.97
C ASP A 157 -18.68 15.54 -3.89
N SER A 158 -17.54 14.91 -3.68
CA SER A 158 -17.09 13.79 -4.51
C SER A 158 -16.82 12.57 -3.64
N PHE A 159 -17.34 11.44 -4.07
CA PHE A 159 -17.01 10.13 -3.52
C PHE A 159 -16.43 9.26 -4.63
N GLY A 160 -15.29 8.61 -4.34
CA GLY A 160 -14.70 7.66 -5.26
C GLY A 160 -14.34 6.35 -4.59
N ALA A 161 -14.49 5.27 -5.35
CA ALA A 161 -14.10 3.93 -4.97
C ALA A 161 -13.30 3.28 -6.11
N GLY A 162 -12.20 2.64 -5.78
CA GLY A 162 -11.33 1.98 -6.74
C GLY A 162 -10.97 0.56 -6.33
N ILE A 163 -10.80 -0.29 -7.33
CA ILE A 163 -10.19 -1.61 -7.18
C ILE A 163 -9.03 -1.74 -8.16
N GLN A 164 -7.93 -2.27 -7.68
CA GLN A 164 -6.73 -2.49 -8.49
C GLN A 164 -6.25 -3.92 -8.35
N PHE A 165 -5.75 -4.47 -9.45
CA PHE A 165 -5.08 -5.76 -9.51
C PHE A 165 -3.71 -5.60 -10.18
N GLY A 166 -2.71 -6.30 -9.66
CA GLY A 166 -1.38 -6.37 -10.27
C GLY A 166 -0.99 -7.82 -10.50
N LEU A 167 -0.75 -8.18 -11.75
CA LEU A 167 -0.33 -9.52 -12.16
C LEU A 167 1.19 -9.50 -12.40
N PRO A 168 1.98 -10.29 -11.67
CA PRO A 168 3.40 -10.43 -11.96
C PRO A 168 3.57 -11.27 -13.23
N ILE A 169 4.35 -10.76 -14.20
CA ILE A 169 4.75 -11.48 -15.41
C ILE A 169 6.15 -12.06 -15.23
N SER A 170 7.02 -11.30 -14.60
CA SER A 170 8.39 -11.70 -14.27
C SER A 170 8.79 -11.14 -12.91
N GLU A 171 10.03 -11.37 -12.48
CA GLU A 171 10.59 -10.82 -11.23
C GLU A 171 10.58 -9.28 -11.19
N ILE A 172 10.60 -8.64 -12.36
CA ILE A 172 10.73 -7.18 -12.50
C ILE A 172 9.57 -6.53 -13.26
N GLU A 173 8.64 -7.32 -13.81
CA GLU A 173 7.54 -6.82 -14.64
C GLU A 173 6.18 -7.20 -14.05
N ARG A 174 5.26 -6.23 -14.03
CA ARG A 174 3.87 -6.42 -13.62
C ARG A 174 2.93 -5.70 -14.57
N ILE A 175 1.76 -6.30 -14.83
CA ILE A 175 0.64 -5.62 -15.48
C ILE A 175 -0.36 -5.22 -14.40
N GLY A 176 -0.81 -3.96 -14.43
CA GLY A 176 -1.82 -3.44 -13.53
C GLY A 176 -3.14 -3.16 -14.22
N PHE A 177 -4.25 -3.50 -13.57
CA PHE A 177 -5.60 -3.13 -13.94
C PHE A 177 -6.21 -2.30 -12.83
N ASN A 178 -6.81 -1.16 -13.20
CA ASN A 178 -7.52 -0.30 -12.26
C ASN A 178 -8.93 -0.06 -12.78
N LEU A 179 -9.91 -0.20 -11.90
CA LEU A 179 -11.29 0.18 -12.13
C LEU A 179 -11.68 1.18 -11.05
N ASN A 180 -12.10 2.38 -11.45
CA ASN A 180 -12.52 3.43 -10.54
C ASN A 180 -13.95 3.83 -10.84
N TYR A 181 -14.67 4.11 -9.77
CA TYR A 181 -15.99 4.74 -9.80
C TYR A 181 -15.89 6.07 -9.06
N ASP A 182 -16.34 7.12 -9.71
CA ASP A 182 -16.37 8.46 -9.14
C ASP A 182 -17.80 9.02 -9.29
N ASN A 183 -18.35 9.54 -8.18
CA ASN A 183 -19.60 10.26 -8.16
C ASN A 183 -19.33 11.66 -7.61
N THR A 184 -19.79 12.67 -8.30
CA THR A 184 -19.64 14.07 -7.90
C THR A 184 -21.00 14.74 -7.92
N GLN A 185 -21.42 15.27 -6.79
CA GLN A 185 -22.58 16.10 -6.65
C GLN A 185 -22.15 17.56 -6.62
N ILE A 186 -22.83 18.40 -7.39
CA ILE A 186 -22.59 19.84 -7.45
C ILE A 186 -23.84 20.55 -6.97
N ASP A 187 -23.69 21.35 -5.92
CA ASP A 187 -24.76 22.23 -5.41
C ASP A 187 -24.44 23.67 -5.78
N THR A 188 -25.35 24.29 -6.52
CA THR A 188 -25.19 25.65 -7.02
C THR A 188 -25.63 26.68 -5.98
N GLY A 189 -24.82 27.71 -5.79
CA GLY A 189 -25.16 28.84 -4.93
C GLY A 189 -26.18 29.80 -5.60
N SER A 190 -26.41 30.93 -4.96
CA SER A 190 -27.45 31.91 -5.36
C SER A 190 -27.22 32.60 -6.71
N MET A 191 -26.02 32.57 -7.26
CA MET A 191 -25.67 33.13 -8.57
C MET A 191 -24.65 32.21 -9.29
N PRO A 192 -25.07 31.03 -9.75
CA PRO A 192 -24.19 30.12 -10.47
C PRO A 192 -23.89 30.63 -11.87
N ALA A 193 -22.70 30.28 -12.41
CA ALA A 193 -22.39 30.53 -13.80
C ALA A 193 -23.31 29.68 -14.71
N THR A 194 -23.73 30.23 -15.86
CA THR A 194 -24.69 29.58 -16.79
C THR A 194 -24.25 28.16 -17.19
N GLN A 195 -22.94 27.95 -17.35
CA GLN A 195 -22.37 26.63 -17.72
C GLN A 195 -22.59 25.56 -16.61
N ILE A 196 -22.66 25.95 -15.34
CA ILE A 196 -22.92 25.03 -14.23
C ILE A 196 -24.40 24.67 -14.17
N LEU A 197 -25.29 25.64 -14.45
CA LEU A 197 -26.73 25.39 -14.58
C LEU A 197 -27.04 24.41 -15.70
N ASP A 198 -26.45 24.63 -16.89
CA ASP A 198 -26.61 23.74 -18.04
C ASP A 198 -26.14 22.29 -17.74
N PHE A 199 -25.10 22.13 -16.94
CA PHE A 199 -24.60 20.82 -16.53
C PHE A 199 -25.56 20.12 -15.55
N THR A 200 -26.05 20.84 -14.54
CA THR A 200 -26.99 20.27 -13.53
C THR A 200 -28.38 19.99 -14.08
N GLU A 201 -28.81 20.67 -15.15
CA GLU A 201 -30.07 20.38 -15.84
C GLU A 201 -29.97 19.23 -16.85
N SER A 202 -28.76 18.79 -17.20
CA SER A 202 -28.52 17.73 -18.19
C SER A 202 -28.42 16.31 -17.59
N GLU A 203 -28.40 16.16 -16.27
CA GLU A 203 -28.46 14.90 -15.53
C GLU A 203 -29.89 14.62 -15.01
#